data_707df4b76e50248a6d8686adaba361b9
#
_entry.id   707df4b76e50248a6d8686adaba361b9
#
_cell.length_a   1.000
_cell.length_b   1.000
_cell.length_c   1.000
_cell.angle_alpha   90.00
_cell.angle_beta   90.00
_cell.angle_gamma   90.00
#
_symmetry.space_group_name_H-M   'P 1'
#
loop_
_entity.id
_entity.type
_entity.pdbx_description
1 polymer ?
#
loop_
_entity_poly.entity_id
_entity_poly.type
_entity_poly.pdbx_seq_one_letter_code
_entity_poly.pdbx_strand_id
1 'polypeptide(L)'
;MLSFLDRVKGVIYGTAFGDAIGATIEKLTYEQILEKYGRVETILMPWHKADWSASMRNHRQRGYGIITDDTLMTIALMNIYNDVKRPLDAWDMADGMVKEIAFKKTYIPELGREDHIIERLFYPEKWIFQRHALANCEPREGGIGNMINCGAAMYIAPIGIVNACNPKAAYDEAINFASGHQASYGLEAAGVLAGCVAQAFE
;
A
#
# COMPACT_ATOMS: atom_id res chain seq x y z
N MET A 1 16.31 10.15 23.18
CA MET A 1 15.38 10.66 22.14
C MET A 1 15.66 9.85 20.89
N LEU A 2 14.64 9.30 20.24
CA LEU A 2 14.82 8.55 18.98
C LEU A 2 15.29 9.50 17.87
N SER A 3 16.24 9.05 17.05
CA SER A 3 16.68 9.81 15.88
C SER A 3 15.58 9.84 14.80
N PHE A 4 15.68 10.80 13.87
CA PHE A 4 14.78 10.84 12.70
C PHE A 4 14.80 9.50 11.93
N LEU A 5 15.99 8.94 11.72
CA LEU A 5 16.15 7.65 11.03
C LEU A 5 15.47 6.50 11.78
N ASP A 6 15.52 6.49 13.12
CA ASP A 6 14.86 5.45 13.91
C ASP A 6 13.33 5.53 13.76
N ARG A 7 12.79 6.75 13.71
CA ARG A 7 11.35 6.98 13.47
C ARG A 7 10.95 6.53 12.07
N VAL A 8 11.74 6.86 11.04
CA VAL A 8 11.51 6.38 9.66
C VAL A 8 11.51 4.86 9.60
N LYS A 9 12.51 4.20 10.20
CA LYS A 9 12.54 2.73 10.31
C LYS A 9 11.32 2.19 11.04
N GLY A 10 10.88 2.86 12.11
CA GLY A 10 9.68 2.49 12.86
C GLY A 10 8.42 2.48 12.00
N VAL A 11 8.23 3.50 11.17
CA VAL A 11 7.09 3.57 10.24
C VAL A 11 7.17 2.45 9.21
N ILE A 12 8.31 2.26 8.55
CA ILE A 12 8.47 1.28 7.46
C ILE A 12 8.32 -0.16 8.00
N TYR A 13 9.02 -0.49 9.09
CA TYR A 13 8.90 -1.83 9.69
C TYR A 13 7.52 -2.05 10.30
N GLY A 14 6.89 -1.00 10.86
CA GLY A 14 5.53 -1.06 11.39
C GLY A 14 4.52 -1.37 10.29
N THR A 15 4.66 -0.76 9.12
CA THR A 15 3.83 -1.05 7.94
C THR A 15 3.99 -2.52 7.53
N ALA A 16 5.21 -2.98 7.31
CA ALA A 16 5.47 -4.35 6.86
C ALA A 16 5.04 -5.41 7.88
N PHE A 17 5.25 -5.15 9.18
CA PHE A 17 4.85 -6.06 10.25
C PHE A 17 3.33 -6.10 10.41
N GLY A 18 2.68 -4.94 10.38
CA GLY A 18 1.22 -4.83 10.43
C GLY A 18 0.54 -5.53 9.27
N ASP A 19 1.06 -5.34 8.06
CA ASP A 19 0.63 -6.02 6.84
C ASP A 19 0.75 -7.54 6.97
N ALA A 20 1.92 -8.06 7.36
CA ALA A 20 2.16 -9.49 7.50
C ALA A 20 1.30 -10.17 8.58
N ILE A 21 1.00 -9.48 9.69
CA ILE A 21 0.06 -9.96 10.72
C ILE A 21 -1.38 -9.88 10.20
N GLY A 22 -1.76 -8.73 9.65
CA GLY A 22 -3.11 -8.47 9.18
C GLY A 22 -3.56 -9.41 8.07
N ALA A 23 -2.65 -9.76 7.15
CA ALA A 23 -2.92 -10.65 6.04
C ALA A 23 -3.48 -12.02 6.48
N THR A 24 -3.06 -12.52 7.65
CA THR A 24 -3.50 -13.83 8.15
C THR A 24 -4.92 -13.85 8.67
N ILE A 25 -5.44 -12.71 9.10
CA ILE A 25 -6.77 -12.54 9.70
C ILE A 25 -7.71 -11.68 8.86
N GLU A 26 -7.27 -11.25 7.69
CA GLU A 26 -8.05 -10.41 6.78
C GLU A 26 -9.42 -11.04 6.48
N LYS A 27 -10.47 -10.20 6.54
CA LYS A 27 -11.90 -10.56 6.34
C LYS A 27 -12.52 -11.44 7.42
N LEU A 28 -11.84 -11.70 8.51
CA LEU A 28 -12.47 -12.25 9.71
C LEU A 28 -13.14 -11.13 10.51
N THR A 29 -14.28 -11.44 11.14
CA THR A 29 -14.88 -10.50 12.09
C THR A 29 -14.11 -10.50 13.41
N TYR A 30 -14.32 -9.47 14.23
CA TYR A 30 -13.71 -9.40 15.56
C TYR A 30 -14.01 -10.67 16.39
N GLU A 31 -15.27 -11.11 16.36
CA GLU A 31 -15.71 -12.29 17.10
C GLU A 31 -14.99 -13.56 16.61
N GLN A 32 -14.84 -13.71 15.29
CA GLN A 32 -14.12 -14.84 14.70
C GLN A 32 -12.63 -14.82 15.06
N ILE A 33 -12.02 -13.64 15.11
CA ILE A 33 -10.62 -13.49 15.52
C ILE A 33 -10.49 -13.85 17.00
N LEU A 34 -11.36 -13.29 17.86
CA LEU A 34 -11.32 -13.52 19.30
C LEU A 34 -11.55 -14.99 19.66
N GLU A 35 -12.54 -15.63 19.04
CA GLU A 35 -12.87 -17.04 19.27
C GLU A 35 -11.73 -17.97 18.86
N LYS A 36 -11.13 -17.71 17.68
CA LYS A 36 -10.17 -18.62 17.07
C LYS A 36 -8.74 -18.39 17.55
N TYR A 37 -8.36 -17.16 17.80
CA TYR A 37 -6.96 -16.76 18.05
C TYR A 37 -6.77 -15.99 19.35
N GLY A 38 -7.84 -15.46 19.95
CA GLY A 38 -7.72 -14.53 21.07
C GLY A 38 -7.08 -13.21 20.62
N ARG A 39 -6.17 -12.67 21.43
CA ARG A 39 -5.39 -11.49 21.06
C ARG A 39 -4.28 -11.88 20.09
N VAL A 40 -4.23 -11.19 18.94
CA VAL A 40 -3.22 -11.43 17.91
C VAL A 40 -2.01 -10.55 18.19
N GLU A 41 -0.87 -11.17 18.49
CA GLU A 41 0.39 -10.50 18.83
C GLU A 41 1.57 -10.93 17.94
N THR A 42 1.33 -11.89 17.03
CA THR A 42 2.35 -12.43 16.14
C THR A 42 1.73 -12.98 14.87
N ILE A 43 2.55 -13.40 13.94
CA ILE A 43 2.11 -14.08 12.70
C ILE A 43 1.62 -15.49 13.08
N LEU A 44 0.32 -15.70 12.94
CA LEU A 44 -0.36 -16.90 13.43
C LEU A 44 -0.20 -18.13 12.55
N MET A 45 -0.16 -17.91 11.24
CA MET A 45 -0.17 -18.97 10.25
C MET A 45 0.37 -18.48 8.90
N PRO A 46 0.68 -19.37 7.97
CA PRO A 46 0.96 -18.99 6.60
C PRO A 46 -0.25 -18.27 5.98
N TRP A 47 -0.01 -17.13 5.34
CA TRP A 47 -1.08 -16.38 4.67
C TRP A 47 -1.64 -17.15 3.49
N HIS A 48 -2.95 -17.35 3.47
CA HIS A 48 -3.72 -17.87 2.34
C HIS A 48 -5.22 -17.71 2.57
N LYS A 49 -5.96 -17.70 1.48
CA LYS A 49 -7.41 -17.86 1.50
C LYS A 49 -7.72 -19.31 1.11
N ALA A 50 -8.12 -20.11 2.08
CA ALA A 50 -8.33 -21.55 1.89
C ALA A 50 -9.47 -21.87 0.92
N ASP A 51 -10.48 -21.02 0.89
CA ASP A 51 -11.67 -21.11 0.04
C ASP A 51 -11.45 -20.63 -1.40
N TRP A 52 -10.31 -20.03 -1.71
CA TRP A 52 -10.03 -19.58 -3.06
C TRP A 52 -9.69 -20.74 -3.99
N SER A 53 -10.23 -20.69 -5.22
CA SER A 53 -9.83 -21.60 -6.29
C SER A 53 -8.32 -21.48 -6.60
N ALA A 54 -7.76 -22.50 -7.25
CA ALA A 54 -6.33 -22.48 -7.60
C ALA A 54 -5.97 -21.28 -8.46
N SER A 55 -6.83 -20.88 -9.40
CA SER A 55 -6.62 -19.71 -10.25
C SER A 55 -6.61 -18.40 -9.46
N MET A 56 -7.49 -18.25 -8.47
CA MET A 56 -7.52 -17.07 -7.59
C MET A 56 -6.31 -16.99 -6.68
N ARG A 57 -5.72 -18.14 -6.31
CA ARG A 57 -4.53 -18.20 -5.44
C ARG A 57 -3.22 -18.10 -6.21
N ASN A 58 -3.27 -18.10 -7.53
CA ASN A 58 -2.11 -18.30 -8.38
C ASN A 58 -0.97 -17.30 -8.09
N HIS A 59 -1.22 -16.05 -7.90
CA HIS A 59 -0.19 -15.05 -7.61
C HIS A 59 -0.17 -14.60 -6.14
N ARG A 60 -0.75 -15.40 -5.23
CA ARG A 60 -0.86 -15.08 -3.81
C ARG A 60 -0.28 -16.21 -2.98
N GLN A 61 1.02 -16.21 -2.87
CA GLN A 61 1.77 -17.26 -2.20
C GLN A 61 1.42 -17.36 -0.72
N ARG A 62 1.50 -18.58 -0.23
CA ARG A 62 1.37 -18.93 1.18
C ARG A 62 2.73 -18.89 1.82
N GLY A 63 2.80 -18.38 3.02
CA GLY A 63 4.04 -18.39 3.79
C GLY A 63 3.91 -17.54 5.05
N TYR A 64 4.82 -17.74 5.97
CA TYR A 64 4.91 -16.91 7.15
C TYR A 64 5.58 -15.58 6.81
N GLY A 65 5.06 -14.48 7.36
CA GLY A 65 5.62 -13.15 7.16
C GLY A 65 5.49 -12.65 5.72
N ILE A 66 4.52 -13.14 4.98
CA ILE A 66 4.20 -12.65 3.64
C ILE A 66 3.64 -11.24 3.77
N ILE A 67 4.28 -10.32 3.07
CA ILE A 67 3.75 -8.96 2.86
C ILE A 67 2.80 -8.95 1.67
N THR A 68 1.87 -8.01 1.66
CA THR A 68 0.87 -7.85 0.59
C THR A 68 1.08 -6.57 -0.19
N ASP A 69 0.05 -6.11 -0.88
CA ASP A 69 0.05 -4.85 -1.63
C ASP A 69 0.36 -3.63 -0.77
N ASP A 70 -0.02 -3.62 0.49
CA ASP A 70 0.31 -2.55 1.45
C ASP A 70 1.80 -2.22 1.46
N THR A 71 2.63 -3.22 1.75
CA THR A 71 4.09 -3.04 1.83
C THR A 71 4.73 -2.91 0.45
N LEU A 72 4.28 -3.69 -0.53
CA LEU A 72 4.83 -3.63 -1.89
C LEU A 72 4.63 -2.26 -2.53
N MET A 73 3.46 -1.67 -2.37
CA MET A 73 3.16 -0.33 -2.87
C MET A 73 3.86 0.76 -2.06
N THR A 74 4.02 0.57 -0.74
CA THR A 74 4.85 1.46 0.10
C THR A 74 6.28 1.54 -0.43
N ILE A 75 6.89 0.40 -0.76
CA ILE A 75 8.25 0.35 -1.33
C ILE A 75 8.29 1.05 -2.69
N ALA A 76 7.29 0.81 -3.55
CA ALA A 76 7.21 1.48 -4.84
C ALA A 76 7.14 3.00 -4.70
N LEU A 77 6.33 3.52 -3.77
CA LEU A 77 6.22 4.95 -3.49
C LEU A 77 7.53 5.54 -2.97
N MET A 78 8.25 4.81 -2.12
CA MET A 78 9.59 5.23 -1.66
C MET A 78 10.59 5.33 -2.83
N ASN A 79 10.53 4.39 -3.78
CA ASN A 79 11.40 4.43 -4.97
C ASN A 79 11.12 5.68 -5.81
N ILE A 80 9.84 6.06 -5.98
CA ILE A 80 9.47 7.27 -6.71
C ILE A 80 10.05 8.51 -6.03
N TYR A 81 9.96 8.64 -4.70
CA TYR A 81 10.58 9.75 -3.98
C TYR A 81 12.10 9.82 -4.19
N ASN A 82 12.78 8.67 -4.23
CA ASN A 82 14.21 8.63 -4.50
C ASN A 82 14.57 9.13 -5.90
N ASP A 83 13.70 8.89 -6.87
CA ASP A 83 13.91 9.32 -8.26
C ASP A 83 13.54 10.79 -8.47
N VAL A 84 12.37 11.20 -7.97
CA VAL A 84 11.76 12.52 -8.23
C VAL A 84 12.32 13.61 -7.33
N LYS A 85 12.53 13.35 -6.04
CA LYS A 85 13.10 14.27 -5.03
C LYS A 85 12.34 15.60 -4.89
N ARG A 86 11.04 15.58 -5.01
CA ARG A 86 10.12 16.71 -4.82
C ARG A 86 8.77 16.18 -4.30
N PRO A 87 7.85 17.04 -3.85
CA PRO A 87 6.47 16.65 -3.58
C PRO A 87 5.84 15.98 -4.80
N LEU A 88 5.00 14.98 -4.54
CA LEU A 88 4.37 14.15 -5.56
C LEU A 88 2.94 14.63 -5.89
N ASP A 89 2.47 14.28 -7.08
CA ASP A 89 1.12 14.56 -7.55
C ASP A 89 0.49 13.38 -8.31
N ALA A 90 -0.69 13.59 -8.90
CA ALA A 90 -1.40 12.55 -9.63
C ALA A 90 -0.64 12.02 -10.86
N TRP A 91 0.24 12.83 -11.47
CA TRP A 91 1.08 12.39 -12.59
C TRP A 91 2.16 11.43 -12.13
N ASP A 92 2.71 11.63 -10.92
CA ASP A 92 3.66 10.69 -10.33
C ASP A 92 2.96 9.34 -10.00
N MET A 93 1.67 9.38 -9.63
CA MET A 93 0.87 8.16 -9.50
C MET A 93 0.70 7.47 -10.87
N ALA A 94 0.30 8.21 -11.91
CA ALA A 94 0.03 7.67 -13.23
C ALA A 94 1.29 7.13 -13.93
N ASP A 95 2.42 7.79 -13.76
CA ASP A 95 3.68 7.41 -14.40
C ASP A 95 4.57 6.59 -13.46
N GLY A 96 4.89 7.13 -12.28
CA GLY A 96 5.85 6.54 -11.36
C GLY A 96 5.36 5.22 -10.76
N MET A 97 4.15 5.21 -10.16
CA MET A 97 3.60 3.98 -9.60
C MET A 97 3.30 2.95 -10.68
N VAL A 98 2.77 3.37 -11.82
CA VAL A 98 2.52 2.45 -12.94
C VAL A 98 3.82 1.80 -13.40
N LYS A 99 4.91 2.57 -13.53
CA LYS A 99 6.22 2.06 -13.91
C LYS A 99 6.75 1.03 -12.90
N GLU A 100 6.72 1.38 -11.61
CA GLU A 100 7.20 0.50 -10.53
C GLU A 100 6.34 -0.76 -10.38
N ILE A 101 5.03 -0.66 -10.51
CA ILE A 101 4.09 -1.75 -10.23
C ILE A 101 3.85 -2.62 -11.45
N ALA A 102 3.60 -2.02 -12.63
CA ALA A 102 3.12 -2.75 -13.80
C ALA A 102 4.24 -3.13 -14.79
N PHE A 103 5.34 -2.38 -14.83
CA PHE A 103 6.36 -2.57 -15.86
C PHE A 103 7.73 -2.96 -15.34
N LYS A 104 8.06 -2.66 -14.09
CA LYS A 104 9.33 -3.05 -13.51
C LYS A 104 9.26 -4.47 -12.97
N LYS A 105 10.19 -5.32 -13.41
CA LYS A 105 10.38 -6.63 -12.81
C LYS A 105 11.18 -6.52 -11.53
N THR A 106 10.78 -7.26 -10.53
CA THR A 106 11.50 -7.41 -9.27
C THR A 106 11.44 -8.86 -8.81
N TYR A 107 12.44 -9.30 -8.04
CA TYR A 107 12.37 -10.60 -7.43
C TYR A 107 11.29 -10.62 -6.36
N ILE A 108 10.34 -11.53 -6.49
CA ILE A 108 9.26 -11.75 -5.54
C ILE A 108 9.54 -13.05 -4.80
N PRO A 109 9.99 -12.99 -3.53
CA PRO A 109 10.43 -14.18 -2.79
C PRO A 109 9.38 -15.28 -2.73
N GLU A 110 8.11 -14.90 -2.57
CA GLU A 110 6.99 -15.84 -2.47
C GLU A 110 6.71 -16.58 -3.78
N LEU A 111 7.08 -15.99 -4.91
CA LEU A 111 6.97 -16.63 -6.22
C LEU A 111 8.25 -17.36 -6.62
N GLY A 112 9.37 -17.10 -5.94
CA GLY A 112 10.68 -17.67 -6.25
C GLY A 112 11.20 -17.26 -7.62
N ARG A 113 10.74 -16.13 -8.17
CA ARG A 113 11.11 -15.64 -9.50
C ARG A 113 11.00 -14.12 -9.60
N GLU A 114 11.58 -13.56 -10.66
CA GLU A 114 11.29 -12.18 -11.06
C GLU A 114 9.91 -12.09 -11.73
N ASP A 115 9.12 -11.14 -11.29
CA ASP A 115 7.81 -10.85 -11.86
C ASP A 115 7.44 -9.38 -11.59
N HIS A 116 6.30 -8.93 -12.12
CA HIS A 116 5.80 -7.59 -11.88
C HIS A 116 4.99 -7.55 -10.58
N ILE A 117 5.10 -6.49 -9.80
CA ILE A 117 4.38 -6.34 -8.53
C ILE A 117 2.86 -6.42 -8.74
N ILE A 118 2.35 -5.96 -9.88
CA ILE A 118 0.93 -6.03 -10.22
C ILE A 118 0.34 -7.45 -10.10
N GLU A 119 1.17 -8.49 -10.27
CA GLU A 119 0.72 -9.88 -10.10
C GLU A 119 0.38 -10.21 -8.63
N ARG A 120 0.90 -9.45 -7.69
CA ARG A 120 0.68 -9.61 -6.25
C ARG A 120 -0.48 -8.78 -5.71
N LEU A 121 -0.97 -7.81 -6.46
CA LEU A 121 -2.02 -6.89 -6.02
C LEU A 121 -3.41 -7.55 -6.05
N PHE A 122 -4.33 -6.98 -5.28
CA PHE A 122 -5.76 -7.29 -5.37
C PHE A 122 -6.37 -6.66 -6.61
N TYR A 123 -7.56 -7.10 -6.98
CA TYR A 123 -8.18 -6.68 -8.25
C TYR A 123 -8.50 -5.18 -8.33
N PRO A 124 -8.89 -4.47 -7.27
CA PRO A 124 -9.15 -3.04 -7.38
C PRO A 124 -7.89 -2.25 -7.76
N GLU A 125 -6.76 -2.59 -7.15
CA GLU A 125 -5.47 -1.97 -7.43
C GLU A 125 -4.99 -2.33 -8.85
N LYS A 126 -5.14 -3.60 -9.26
CA LYS A 126 -4.85 -4.01 -10.66
C LYS A 126 -5.64 -3.18 -11.65
N TRP A 127 -6.92 -2.93 -11.39
CA TRP A 127 -7.77 -2.15 -12.26
C TRP A 127 -7.30 -0.70 -12.44
N ILE A 128 -6.84 -0.05 -11.37
CA ILE A 128 -6.29 1.31 -11.41
C ILE A 128 -5.04 1.35 -12.29
N PHE A 129 -4.09 0.44 -12.07
CA PHE A 129 -2.86 0.40 -12.87
C PHE A 129 -3.13 0.10 -14.34
N GLN A 130 -4.12 -0.74 -14.64
CA GLN A 130 -4.56 -0.99 -16.02
C GLN A 130 -5.21 0.24 -16.66
N ARG A 131 -6.00 1.02 -15.92
CA ARG A 131 -6.57 2.28 -16.43
C ARG A 131 -5.49 3.28 -16.81
N HIS A 132 -4.50 3.49 -15.96
CA HIS A 132 -3.38 4.38 -16.27
C HIS A 132 -2.54 3.85 -17.44
N ALA A 133 -2.14 2.57 -17.37
CA ALA A 133 -1.21 1.98 -18.33
C ALA A 133 -1.83 1.74 -19.71
N LEU A 134 -3.10 1.33 -19.79
CA LEU A 134 -3.72 0.87 -21.02
C LEU A 134 -4.81 1.82 -21.54
N ALA A 135 -5.58 2.45 -20.66
CA ALA A 135 -6.63 3.37 -21.05
C ALA A 135 -6.17 4.84 -21.09
N ASN A 136 -4.95 5.12 -20.65
CA ASN A 136 -4.36 6.46 -20.67
C ASN A 136 -5.31 7.52 -20.07
N CYS A 137 -5.91 7.21 -18.91
CA CYS A 137 -6.84 8.10 -18.25
C CYS A 137 -6.15 9.38 -17.76
N GLU A 138 -6.92 10.45 -17.60
CA GLU A 138 -6.39 11.67 -16.99
C GLU A 138 -5.95 11.38 -15.55
N PRO A 139 -4.71 11.71 -15.16
CA PRO A 139 -4.15 11.28 -13.88
C PRO A 139 -4.97 11.64 -12.66
N ARG A 140 -5.50 12.86 -12.56
CA ARG A 140 -6.32 13.33 -11.43
C ARG A 140 -7.70 12.67 -11.35
N GLU A 141 -8.13 12.03 -12.41
CA GLU A 141 -9.42 11.30 -12.49
C GLU A 141 -9.23 9.79 -12.39
N GLY A 142 -7.99 9.33 -12.23
CA GLY A 142 -7.65 7.90 -12.17
C GLY A 142 -8.43 7.14 -11.10
N GLY A 143 -8.68 7.77 -9.95
CA GLY A 143 -9.42 7.19 -8.85
C GLY A 143 -10.94 7.15 -9.04
N ILE A 144 -11.50 7.90 -10.00
CA ILE A 144 -12.96 7.97 -10.22
C ILE A 144 -13.48 6.62 -10.76
N GLY A 145 -14.50 6.09 -10.07
CA GLY A 145 -15.09 4.79 -10.40
C GLY A 145 -14.34 3.59 -9.82
N ASN A 146 -13.25 3.78 -9.08
CA ASN A 146 -12.65 2.71 -8.30
C ASN A 146 -13.56 2.31 -7.13
N MET A 147 -13.40 1.07 -6.67
CA MET A 147 -14.00 0.65 -5.41
C MET A 147 -13.43 1.52 -4.27
N ILE A 148 -14.30 2.17 -3.52
CA ILE A 148 -13.87 2.94 -2.35
C ILE A 148 -13.47 1.96 -1.25
N ASN A 149 -12.19 1.93 -0.93
CA ASN A 149 -11.56 1.04 0.03
C ASN A 149 -10.32 1.71 0.66
N CYS A 150 -9.51 0.95 1.40
CA CYS A 150 -8.25 1.43 1.97
C CYS A 150 -7.08 1.53 0.97
N GLY A 151 -7.30 1.21 -0.30
CA GLY A 151 -6.23 0.98 -1.29
C GLY A 151 -5.22 2.12 -1.48
N ALA A 152 -5.60 3.39 -1.24
CA ALA A 152 -4.64 4.49 -1.23
C ALA A 152 -4.03 4.71 0.16
N ALA A 153 -4.82 4.58 1.21
CA ALA A 153 -4.37 4.81 2.59
C ALA A 153 -3.30 3.81 3.04
N MET A 154 -3.41 2.55 2.62
CA MET A 154 -2.54 1.46 3.08
C MET A 154 -1.05 1.68 2.77
N TYR A 155 -0.70 2.42 1.71
CA TYR A 155 0.68 2.64 1.30
C TYR A 155 1.16 4.10 1.39
N ILE A 156 0.33 5.01 1.92
CA ILE A 156 0.58 6.45 1.88
C ILE A 156 1.65 6.94 2.87
N ALA A 157 2.08 6.10 3.79
CA ALA A 157 3.01 6.46 4.86
C ALA A 157 4.29 7.21 4.40
N PRO A 158 4.93 6.91 3.26
CA PRO A 158 6.07 7.66 2.77
C PRO A 158 5.81 9.16 2.57
N ILE A 159 4.60 9.56 2.19
CA ILE A 159 4.22 10.98 2.09
C ILE A 159 4.25 11.65 3.46
N GLY A 160 3.78 10.97 4.49
CA GLY A 160 3.90 11.46 5.87
C GLY A 160 5.35 11.58 6.35
N ILE A 161 6.21 10.64 5.98
CA ILE A 161 7.64 10.68 6.31
C ILE A 161 8.34 11.88 5.67
N VAL A 162 8.10 12.12 4.39
CA VAL A 162 8.73 13.23 3.65
C VAL A 162 8.26 14.60 4.17
N ASN A 163 7.03 14.67 4.66
CA ASN A 163 6.42 15.85 5.27
C ASN A 163 6.47 15.81 6.82
N ALA A 164 7.47 15.16 7.41
CA ALA A 164 7.59 15.03 8.86
C ALA A 164 7.42 16.36 9.60
N CYS A 165 6.65 16.37 10.69
CA CYS A 165 6.27 17.55 11.48
C CYS A 165 5.41 18.58 10.71
N ASN A 166 4.86 18.24 9.55
CA ASN A 166 3.96 19.10 8.78
C ASN A 166 2.72 18.31 8.28
N PRO A 167 1.78 18.01 9.19
CA PRO A 167 0.62 17.17 8.86
C PRO A 167 -0.27 17.76 7.78
N LYS A 168 -0.33 19.11 7.67
CA LYS A 168 -1.11 19.76 6.61
C LYS A 168 -0.49 19.53 5.24
N ALA A 169 0.82 19.69 5.10
CA ALA A 169 1.50 19.44 3.83
C ALA A 169 1.39 17.95 3.43
N ALA A 170 1.53 17.04 4.39
CA ALA A 170 1.35 15.60 4.17
C ALA A 170 -0.06 15.29 3.65
N TYR A 171 -1.08 15.88 4.27
CA TYR A 171 -2.46 15.72 3.83
C TYR A 171 -2.66 16.24 2.40
N ASP A 172 -2.25 17.47 2.12
CA ASP A 172 -2.44 18.11 0.81
C ASP A 172 -1.72 17.31 -0.31
N GLU A 173 -0.49 16.87 -0.06
CA GLU A 173 0.27 16.06 -1.01
C GLU A 173 -0.37 14.68 -1.22
N ALA A 174 -0.84 14.03 -0.15
CA ALA A 174 -1.52 12.74 -0.25
C ALA A 174 -2.82 12.83 -1.05
N ILE A 175 -3.63 13.87 -0.87
CA ILE A 175 -4.83 14.12 -1.68
C ILE A 175 -4.46 14.27 -3.16
N ASN A 176 -3.44 15.10 -3.46
CA ASN A 176 -3.02 15.33 -4.84
C ASN A 176 -2.50 14.05 -5.51
N PHE A 177 -1.65 13.31 -4.84
CA PHE A 177 -1.08 12.06 -5.36
C PHE A 177 -2.15 10.97 -5.48
N ALA A 178 -2.89 10.72 -4.41
CA ALA A 178 -3.82 9.60 -4.34
C ALA A 178 -5.11 9.80 -5.16
N SER A 179 -5.37 11.02 -5.68
CA SER A 179 -6.47 11.24 -6.63
C SER A 179 -6.35 10.37 -7.88
N GLY A 180 -5.12 9.99 -8.26
CA GLY A 180 -4.87 9.00 -9.31
C GLY A 180 -5.30 7.57 -8.97
N HIS A 181 -5.55 7.27 -7.70
CA HIS A 181 -5.88 5.92 -7.22
C HIS A 181 -7.29 5.82 -6.62
N GLN A 182 -7.68 6.79 -5.82
CA GLN A 182 -8.93 6.75 -5.06
C GLN A 182 -9.74 8.03 -5.22
N ALA A 183 -10.99 7.94 -4.84
CA ALA A 183 -11.91 9.08 -4.75
C ALA A 183 -12.69 9.02 -3.43
N SER A 184 -13.40 10.12 -3.09
CA SER A 184 -14.30 10.17 -1.94
C SER A 184 -13.60 9.77 -0.61
N TYR A 185 -14.22 8.94 0.20
CA TYR A 185 -13.70 8.54 1.52
C TYR A 185 -12.34 7.84 1.48
N GLY A 186 -12.06 7.09 0.42
CA GLY A 186 -10.78 6.41 0.27
C GLY A 186 -9.63 7.41 0.07
N LEU A 187 -9.88 8.49 -0.64
CA LEU A 187 -8.93 9.59 -0.84
C LEU A 187 -8.70 10.37 0.45
N GLU A 188 -9.79 10.74 1.16
CA GLU A 188 -9.72 11.41 2.44
C GLU A 188 -8.96 10.59 3.49
N ALA A 189 -9.20 9.28 3.54
CA ALA A 189 -8.48 8.38 4.44
C ALA A 189 -6.96 8.40 4.20
N ALA A 190 -6.52 8.45 2.94
CA ALA A 190 -5.12 8.57 2.60
C ALA A 190 -4.52 9.90 3.11
N GLY A 191 -5.22 11.02 2.92
CA GLY A 191 -4.80 12.33 3.41
C GLY A 191 -4.66 12.35 4.94
N VAL A 192 -5.68 11.85 5.65
CA VAL A 192 -5.66 11.78 7.13
C VAL A 192 -4.51 10.91 7.64
N LEU A 193 -4.30 9.73 7.04
CA LEU A 193 -3.23 8.83 7.47
C LEU A 193 -1.84 9.43 7.23
N ALA A 194 -1.63 10.07 6.08
CA ALA A 194 -0.37 10.78 5.81
C ALA A 194 -0.12 11.89 6.84
N GLY A 195 -1.16 12.67 7.18
CA GLY A 195 -1.09 13.68 8.23
C GLY A 195 -0.75 13.11 9.60
N CYS A 196 -1.37 11.98 9.98
CA CYS A 196 -1.07 11.28 11.24
C CYS A 196 0.38 10.79 11.29
N VAL A 197 0.90 10.23 10.20
CA VAL A 197 2.30 9.81 10.12
C VAL A 197 3.23 11.01 10.26
N ALA A 198 2.97 12.12 9.55
CA ALA A 198 3.77 13.33 9.67
C ALA A 198 3.78 13.90 11.09
N GLN A 199 2.63 13.93 11.77
CA GLN A 199 2.49 14.38 13.16
C GLN A 199 3.28 13.51 14.14
N ALA A 200 3.39 12.22 13.90
CA ALA A 200 4.11 11.29 14.78
C ALA A 200 5.64 11.53 14.80
N PHE A 201 6.15 12.43 13.96
CA PHE A 201 7.56 12.86 13.98
C PHE A 201 7.84 14.02 14.93
N GLU A 202 6.85 14.68 15.49
CA GLU A 202 7.02 15.63 16.58
C GLU A 202 7.33 14.92 17.92
#